data_4b8191cf805f629353bcaca694140896
#
_entry.id   4b8191cf805f629353bcaca694140896
#
_cell.length_a   1.000
_cell.length_b   1.000
_cell.length_c   1.000
_cell.angle_alpha   90.00
_cell.angle_beta   90.00
_cell.angle_gamma   90.00
#
_symmetry.space_group_name_H-M   'P 1'
#
loop_
_entity.id
_entity.type
_entity.pdbx_description
1 polymer ?
#
loop_
_entity_poly.entity_id
_entity_poly.type
_entity_poly.pdbx_seq_one_letter_code
_entity_poly.pdbx_strand_id
1 'polypeptide(L)'
;DNGQFVLSRASQAPTKNLPPADRWQPGQRIAISGVQYSVTSVVLAQLMAAEGEMPHQPELGKPFTVVELRTEDDKVLSIDYSEQPPAVYLGAPVLLGSLKIAGLRPTSTKKDQGRHFNCPRCAARVDIKLDTTQALTCPSCGSLIDVSQGIGGELRAAMQKDPVKPLVPLGKIATLAGSKWQLVGFQHRMGIEPDDDEYFGWDEYLLYHSQQGFQFLVNSSEGWSLVKTLTGAPDYRAGRSTATWKQQTYQLQSRYRAETTYVLGEFYWPVARGDKTDNVDFARGKDGAQLLNLEQSARELSWSLGRKMTPESVAAAFGMSDQLALFKPETSSFTVPKLGCMPIIIGLFLLFFLLIWLWPKGCDTALERRKLAADPTYVSKCSTSTGSGRSSSGSWGGYSSGGSHK
;
A
#
# COMPACT_ATOMS: atom_id res chain seq x y z
N ASP A 1 -15.76 5.48 -13.33
CA ASP A 1 -14.76 5.34 -12.33
C ASP A 1 -14.60 6.67 -11.61
N ASN A 2 -14.20 6.85 -10.43
CA ASN A 2 -13.92 8.08 -9.66
C ASN A 2 -14.78 9.34 -9.97
N GLY A 3 -15.98 9.21 -10.55
CA GLY A 3 -16.81 10.34 -10.99
C GLY A 3 -16.27 11.12 -12.19
N GLN A 4 -15.21 10.63 -12.82
CA GLN A 4 -14.64 11.18 -14.05
C GLN A 4 -14.92 10.23 -15.22
N PHE A 5 -15.18 10.81 -16.39
CA PHE A 5 -15.33 10.09 -17.63
C PHE A 5 -14.21 10.50 -18.58
N VAL A 6 -13.79 9.61 -19.45
CA VAL A 6 -12.87 9.95 -20.53
C VAL A 6 -13.71 10.23 -21.78
N LEU A 7 -13.68 11.46 -22.24
CA LEU A 7 -14.26 11.80 -23.54
C LEU A 7 -13.17 11.62 -24.59
N SER A 8 -13.33 10.66 -25.47
CA SER A 8 -12.34 10.34 -26.50
C SER A 8 -12.93 10.49 -27.91
N ARG A 9 -12.03 10.73 -28.86
CA ARG A 9 -12.31 10.76 -30.31
C ARG A 9 -11.31 9.89 -31.04
N ALA A 10 -11.72 9.30 -32.17
CA ALA A 10 -10.81 8.61 -33.04
C ALA A 10 -9.67 9.53 -33.48
N SER A 11 -8.46 9.03 -33.41
CA SER A 11 -7.23 9.73 -33.75
C SER A 11 -6.75 9.28 -35.13
N GLN A 12 -6.22 10.22 -35.94
CA GLN A 12 -5.51 9.89 -37.18
C GLN A 12 -4.02 9.63 -36.94
N ALA A 13 -3.61 9.36 -35.70
CA ALA A 13 -2.22 9.04 -35.39
C ALA A 13 -1.76 7.81 -36.22
N PRO A 14 -0.51 7.82 -36.72
CA PRO A 14 -0.01 6.73 -37.53
C PRO A 14 0.06 5.44 -36.70
N THR A 15 -0.72 4.44 -37.09
CA THR A 15 -0.81 3.14 -36.42
C THR A 15 0.28 2.16 -36.86
N LYS A 16 0.98 2.45 -37.98
CA LYS A 16 1.97 1.55 -38.59
C LYS A 16 3.16 1.22 -37.70
N ASN A 17 3.48 2.06 -36.71
CA ASN A 17 4.64 1.91 -35.84
C ASN A 17 4.24 1.51 -34.40
N LEU A 18 2.99 1.15 -34.17
CA LEU A 18 2.57 0.68 -32.83
C LEU A 18 3.09 -0.74 -32.61
N PRO A 19 3.58 -1.05 -31.40
CA PRO A 19 3.93 -2.41 -31.03
C PRO A 19 2.73 -3.35 -31.18
N PRO A 20 2.92 -4.64 -31.46
CA PRO A 20 1.85 -5.63 -31.40
C PRO A 20 1.29 -5.76 -29.99
N ALA A 21 0.05 -6.24 -29.87
CA ALA A 21 -0.75 -6.26 -28.65
C ALA A 21 -0.04 -6.94 -27.45
N ASP A 22 0.77 -7.95 -27.71
CA ASP A 22 1.47 -8.78 -26.71
C ASP A 22 2.77 -8.16 -26.20
N ARG A 23 3.20 -7.02 -26.73
CA ARG A 23 4.46 -6.36 -26.34
C ARG A 23 4.29 -5.16 -25.40
N TRP A 24 3.07 -4.86 -25.03
CA TRP A 24 2.80 -3.77 -24.11
C TRP A 24 2.95 -4.20 -22.66
N GLN A 25 3.56 -3.34 -21.87
CA GLN A 25 3.71 -3.55 -20.42
C GLN A 25 3.37 -2.28 -19.65
N PRO A 26 2.62 -2.35 -18.54
CA PRO A 26 2.41 -1.21 -17.65
C PRO A 26 3.74 -0.58 -17.22
N GLY A 27 3.81 0.76 -17.21
CA GLY A 27 5.03 1.52 -16.91
C GLY A 27 5.95 1.75 -18.10
N GLN A 28 5.74 1.08 -19.24
CA GLN A 28 6.49 1.35 -20.47
C GLN A 28 6.22 2.78 -20.95
N ARG A 29 7.29 3.46 -21.39
CA ARG A 29 7.18 4.81 -21.94
C ARG A 29 7.38 4.77 -23.45
N ILE A 30 6.52 5.48 -24.17
CA ILE A 30 6.57 5.57 -25.63
C ILE A 30 6.21 6.98 -26.10
N ALA A 31 6.88 7.44 -27.17
CA ALA A 31 6.51 8.67 -27.83
C ALA A 31 5.60 8.35 -29.05
N ILE A 32 4.40 8.94 -29.08
CA ILE A 32 3.45 8.82 -30.19
C ILE A 32 3.16 10.25 -30.68
N SER A 33 3.42 10.49 -31.96
CA SER A 33 3.27 11.83 -32.58
C SER A 33 3.97 12.95 -31.80
N GLY A 34 5.16 12.67 -31.25
CA GLY A 34 5.95 13.63 -30.49
C GLY A 34 5.51 13.86 -29.04
N VAL A 35 4.45 13.20 -28.59
CA VAL A 35 3.97 13.26 -27.19
C VAL A 35 4.42 12.01 -26.44
N GLN A 36 4.98 12.24 -25.24
CA GLN A 36 5.44 11.14 -24.37
C GLN A 36 4.27 10.60 -23.56
N TYR A 37 4.02 9.30 -23.67
CA TYR A 37 3.01 8.57 -22.90
C TYR A 37 3.66 7.52 -22.00
N SER A 38 2.96 7.19 -20.91
CA SER A 38 3.22 6.02 -20.08
C SER A 38 2.06 5.04 -20.22
N VAL A 39 2.35 3.77 -20.44
CA VAL A 39 1.35 2.69 -20.46
C VAL A 39 0.83 2.51 -19.04
N THR A 40 -0.48 2.68 -18.86
CA THR A 40 -1.12 2.54 -17.54
C THR A 40 -1.92 1.26 -17.42
N SER A 41 -2.50 0.75 -18.50
CA SER A 41 -3.15 -0.57 -18.45
C SER A 41 -3.04 -1.35 -19.74
N VAL A 42 -3.07 -2.67 -19.64
CA VAL A 42 -3.13 -3.63 -20.74
C VAL A 42 -4.21 -4.64 -20.38
N VAL A 43 -5.37 -4.50 -20.98
CA VAL A 43 -6.57 -5.27 -20.62
C VAL A 43 -6.99 -6.15 -21.78
N LEU A 44 -7.31 -7.42 -21.49
CA LEU A 44 -8.05 -8.27 -22.40
C LEU A 44 -9.54 -7.98 -22.23
N ALA A 45 -10.14 -7.32 -23.22
CA ALA A 45 -11.54 -6.94 -23.24
C ALA A 45 -12.34 -7.91 -24.13
N GLN A 46 -13.63 -8.00 -23.85
CA GLN A 46 -14.58 -8.77 -24.66
C GLN A 46 -15.90 -8.01 -24.71
N LEU A 47 -16.40 -7.75 -25.90
CA LEU A 47 -17.69 -7.11 -26.05
C LEU A 47 -18.81 -8.16 -25.87
N MET A 48 -19.59 -8.00 -24.80
CA MET A 48 -20.64 -8.97 -24.45
C MET A 48 -21.98 -8.62 -25.06
N ALA A 49 -22.29 -7.34 -25.25
CA ALA A 49 -23.53 -6.85 -25.82
C ALA A 49 -23.31 -5.49 -26.48
N ALA A 50 -24.11 -5.18 -27.47
CA ALA A 50 -24.19 -3.87 -28.09
C ALA A 50 -25.65 -3.49 -28.32
N GLU A 51 -26.01 -2.23 -28.08
CA GLU A 51 -27.34 -1.70 -28.21
C GLU A 51 -27.28 -0.30 -28.86
N GLY A 52 -28.21 0.00 -29.76
CA GLY A 52 -28.28 1.27 -30.46
C GLY A 52 -27.59 1.24 -31.84
N GLU A 53 -27.48 2.44 -32.45
CA GLU A 53 -26.78 2.60 -33.73
C GLU A 53 -25.29 2.62 -33.52
N MET A 54 -24.57 1.72 -34.17
CA MET A 54 -23.11 1.60 -34.09
C MET A 54 -22.48 1.99 -35.44
N PRO A 55 -21.32 2.68 -35.44
CA PRO A 55 -20.65 3.07 -36.69
C PRO A 55 -20.11 1.87 -37.47
N HIS A 56 -19.96 0.72 -36.84
CA HIS A 56 -19.58 -0.56 -37.42
C HIS A 56 -20.25 -1.70 -36.65
N GLN A 57 -20.31 -2.88 -37.24
CA GLN A 57 -20.92 -4.04 -36.61
C GLN A 57 -19.87 -4.69 -35.67
N PRO A 58 -20.05 -4.64 -34.33
CA PRO A 58 -19.06 -5.16 -33.40
C PRO A 58 -19.08 -6.70 -33.35
N GLU A 59 -17.90 -7.33 -33.25
CA GLU A 59 -17.81 -8.77 -33.05
C GLU A 59 -18.03 -9.10 -31.56
N LEU A 60 -19.20 -9.69 -31.26
CA LEU A 60 -19.53 -10.11 -29.88
C LEU A 60 -18.75 -11.36 -29.47
N GLY A 61 -18.35 -11.43 -28.23
CA GLY A 61 -17.73 -12.60 -27.65
C GLY A 61 -16.25 -12.84 -28.02
N LYS A 62 -15.67 -12.05 -28.92
CA LYS A 62 -14.27 -12.18 -29.31
C LYS A 62 -13.39 -11.34 -28.40
N PRO A 63 -12.40 -11.94 -27.71
CA PRO A 63 -11.47 -11.19 -26.87
C PRO A 63 -10.48 -10.39 -27.71
N PHE A 64 -10.17 -9.18 -27.28
CA PHE A 64 -9.18 -8.29 -27.89
C PHE A 64 -8.44 -7.49 -26.82
N THR A 65 -7.23 -7.03 -27.13
CA THR A 65 -6.44 -6.23 -26.22
C THR A 65 -6.77 -4.75 -26.35
N VAL A 66 -6.95 -4.08 -25.21
CA VAL A 66 -7.03 -2.62 -25.11
C VAL A 66 -5.84 -2.15 -24.27
N VAL A 67 -5.12 -1.15 -24.78
CA VAL A 67 -3.99 -0.54 -24.09
C VAL A 67 -4.32 0.91 -23.78
N GLU A 68 -4.25 1.30 -22.53
CA GLU A 68 -4.38 2.69 -22.12
C GLU A 68 -3.02 3.30 -21.81
N LEU A 69 -2.81 4.50 -22.33
CA LEU A 69 -1.62 5.30 -22.11
C LEU A 69 -2.01 6.68 -21.62
N ARG A 70 -1.21 7.25 -20.74
CA ARG A 70 -1.49 8.55 -20.11
C ARG A 70 -0.29 9.46 -20.14
N THR A 71 -0.55 10.76 -20.15
CA THR A 71 0.47 11.82 -20.05
C THR A 71 0.42 12.49 -18.68
N GLU A 72 1.41 13.31 -18.37
CA GLU A 72 1.44 14.12 -17.16
C GLU A 72 0.31 15.18 -17.13
N ASP A 73 -0.14 15.64 -18.29
CA ASP A 73 -1.22 16.64 -18.45
C ASP A 73 -2.61 16.00 -18.61
N ASP A 74 -2.82 14.82 -18.02
CA ASP A 74 -4.10 14.10 -17.96
C ASP A 74 -4.66 13.65 -19.31
N LYS A 75 -3.90 13.68 -20.42
CA LYS A 75 -4.37 13.13 -21.70
C LYS A 75 -4.35 11.61 -21.66
N VAL A 76 -5.38 11.02 -22.26
CA VAL A 76 -5.56 9.58 -22.38
C VAL A 76 -5.47 9.19 -23.84
N LEU A 77 -4.69 8.17 -24.14
CA LEU A 77 -4.66 7.53 -25.44
C LEU A 77 -5.01 6.06 -25.27
N SER A 78 -6.07 5.61 -25.94
CA SER A 78 -6.47 4.20 -25.95
C SER A 78 -6.17 3.59 -27.29
N ILE A 79 -5.58 2.39 -27.31
CA ILE A 79 -5.31 1.60 -28.51
C ILE A 79 -6.15 0.34 -28.41
N ASP A 80 -7.03 0.17 -29.38
CA ASP A 80 -7.95 -0.96 -29.49
C ASP A 80 -7.46 -1.91 -30.59
N TYR A 81 -7.13 -3.13 -30.22
CA TYR A 81 -6.65 -4.18 -31.11
C TYR A 81 -7.77 -5.12 -31.60
N SER A 82 -9.04 -4.72 -31.50
CA SER A 82 -10.17 -5.48 -32.07
C SER A 82 -10.12 -5.51 -33.60
N GLU A 83 -9.46 -4.50 -34.21
CA GLU A 83 -9.35 -4.35 -35.66
C GLU A 83 -7.90 -4.28 -36.14
N GLN A 84 -7.67 -4.40 -37.43
CA GLN A 84 -6.37 -4.23 -38.07
C GLN A 84 -6.47 -3.25 -39.27
N PRO A 85 -5.75 -2.13 -39.23
CA PRO A 85 -4.84 -1.68 -38.17
C PRO A 85 -5.60 -1.32 -36.87
N PRO A 86 -4.94 -1.35 -35.69
CA PRO A 86 -5.60 -1.05 -34.42
C PRO A 86 -6.16 0.36 -34.40
N ALA A 87 -7.34 0.53 -33.81
CA ALA A 87 -7.95 1.83 -33.65
C ALA A 87 -7.30 2.61 -32.49
N VAL A 88 -7.09 3.90 -32.70
CA VAL A 88 -6.47 4.78 -31.69
C VAL A 88 -7.46 5.88 -31.33
N TYR A 89 -7.68 6.05 -30.03
CA TYR A 89 -8.56 7.08 -29.50
C TYR A 89 -7.76 8.02 -28.58
N LEU A 90 -7.94 9.33 -28.80
CA LEU A 90 -7.34 10.37 -27.98
C LEU A 90 -8.43 11.04 -27.15
N GLY A 91 -8.24 11.09 -25.85
CA GLY A 91 -9.22 11.61 -24.91
C GLY A 91 -8.62 12.41 -23.77
N ALA A 92 -9.52 12.97 -22.98
CA ALA A 92 -9.19 13.64 -21.73
C ALA A 92 -10.30 13.37 -20.70
N PRO A 93 -9.97 13.39 -19.39
CA PRO A 93 -10.95 13.24 -18.34
C PRO A 93 -11.88 14.45 -18.30
N VAL A 94 -13.16 14.19 -18.14
CA VAL A 94 -14.21 15.21 -18.01
C VAL A 94 -15.14 14.85 -16.85
N LEU A 95 -15.69 15.85 -16.20
CA LEU A 95 -16.79 15.64 -15.26
C LEU A 95 -18.11 15.52 -16.04
N LEU A 96 -18.94 14.53 -15.72
CA LEU A 96 -20.22 14.32 -16.40
C LEU A 96 -21.09 15.60 -16.35
N GLY A 97 -21.11 16.30 -15.22
CA GLY A 97 -21.85 17.56 -15.07
C GLY A 97 -21.32 18.72 -15.92
N SER A 98 -20.11 18.65 -16.48
CA SER A 98 -19.57 19.64 -17.41
C SER A 98 -20.02 19.40 -18.86
N LEU A 99 -20.55 18.23 -19.15
CA LEU A 99 -21.08 17.87 -20.47
C LEU A 99 -22.53 18.34 -20.56
N LYS A 100 -22.85 19.14 -21.57
CA LYS A 100 -24.24 19.56 -21.89
C LYS A 100 -24.94 18.42 -22.61
N ILE A 101 -25.19 17.30 -21.93
CA ILE A 101 -25.87 16.14 -22.51
C ILE A 101 -27.38 16.34 -22.38
N ALA A 102 -28.09 16.37 -23.51
CA ALA A 102 -29.56 16.36 -23.56
C ALA A 102 -30.07 14.92 -23.40
N GLY A 103 -31.25 14.74 -22.78
CA GLY A 103 -31.89 13.42 -22.64
C GLY A 103 -31.30 12.52 -21.59
N LEU A 104 -30.40 13.01 -20.75
CA LEU A 104 -30.05 12.29 -19.51
C LEU A 104 -31.35 12.03 -18.75
N ARG A 105 -31.63 10.77 -18.45
CA ARG A 105 -32.69 10.45 -17.49
C ARG A 105 -32.43 11.32 -16.27
N PRO A 106 -33.43 12.09 -15.79
CA PRO A 106 -33.27 12.76 -14.51
C PRO A 106 -32.71 11.68 -13.56
N THR A 107 -31.78 12.05 -12.71
CA THR A 107 -31.47 11.24 -11.53
C THR A 107 -32.77 11.08 -10.80
N SER A 108 -33.64 10.25 -11.38
CA SER A 108 -34.79 9.75 -10.67
C SER A 108 -34.13 9.22 -9.42
N THR A 109 -34.54 9.72 -8.29
CA THR A 109 -34.61 8.93 -7.09
C THR A 109 -35.20 7.58 -7.51
N LYS A 110 -34.40 6.74 -8.21
CA LYS A 110 -34.61 5.32 -8.20
C LYS A 110 -34.63 5.07 -6.71
N LYS A 111 -35.82 4.90 -6.18
CA LYS A 111 -35.97 4.13 -4.95
C LYS A 111 -35.07 2.96 -5.19
N ASP A 112 -33.98 2.87 -4.44
CA ASP A 112 -33.03 1.80 -4.51
C ASP A 112 -33.80 0.50 -4.41
N GLN A 113 -34.26 -0.01 -5.56
CA GLN A 113 -34.50 -1.42 -5.72
C GLN A 113 -33.10 -1.99 -5.82
N GLY A 114 -32.44 -2.02 -4.64
CA GLY A 114 -31.09 -2.45 -4.52
C GLY A 114 -30.92 -3.77 -5.25
N ARG A 115 -29.98 -3.82 -6.20
CA ARG A 115 -29.66 -5.08 -6.84
C ARG A 115 -29.29 -6.04 -5.73
N HIS A 116 -29.91 -7.20 -5.69
CA HIS A 116 -29.64 -8.20 -4.68
C HIS A 116 -29.49 -9.58 -5.32
N PHE A 117 -28.76 -10.42 -4.65
CA PHE A 117 -28.57 -11.82 -5.01
C PHE A 117 -28.39 -12.66 -3.74
N ASN A 118 -28.43 -13.97 -3.89
CA ASN A 118 -28.12 -14.86 -2.78
C ASN A 118 -26.63 -15.20 -2.81
N CYS A 119 -25.98 -15.11 -1.65
CA CYS A 119 -24.57 -15.45 -1.50
C CYS A 119 -24.33 -16.89 -1.98
N PRO A 120 -23.42 -17.14 -2.94
CA PRO A 120 -23.20 -18.49 -3.45
C PRO A 120 -22.65 -19.48 -2.42
N ARG A 121 -22.22 -18.97 -1.26
CA ARG A 121 -21.68 -19.79 -0.19
C ARG A 121 -22.69 -20.12 0.92
N CYS A 122 -23.42 -19.11 1.42
CA CYS A 122 -24.31 -19.27 2.58
C CYS A 122 -25.78 -19.03 2.28
N ALA A 123 -26.12 -18.73 1.02
CA ALA A 123 -27.46 -18.42 0.53
C ALA A 123 -28.13 -17.18 1.20
N ALA A 124 -27.44 -16.46 2.07
CA ALA A 124 -27.98 -15.24 2.64
C ALA A 124 -28.15 -14.16 1.56
N ARG A 125 -29.21 -13.36 1.66
CA ARG A 125 -29.44 -12.24 0.77
C ARG A 125 -28.33 -11.19 0.93
N VAL A 126 -27.77 -10.76 -0.20
CA VAL A 126 -26.74 -9.73 -0.30
C VAL A 126 -27.29 -8.59 -1.17
N ASP A 127 -27.33 -7.39 -0.61
CA ASP A 127 -27.75 -6.19 -1.33
C ASP A 127 -26.53 -5.41 -1.81
N ILE A 128 -26.54 -4.98 -3.09
CA ILE A 128 -25.53 -4.12 -3.70
C ILE A 128 -26.03 -2.68 -3.61
N LYS A 129 -25.23 -1.79 -3.02
CA LYS A 129 -25.58 -0.37 -2.82
C LYS A 129 -25.06 0.53 -3.92
N LEU A 130 -23.90 0.19 -4.53
CA LEU A 130 -23.27 0.98 -5.57
C LEU A 130 -23.48 0.34 -6.94
N ASP A 131 -23.85 1.13 -7.94
CA ASP A 131 -24.04 0.63 -9.32
C ASP A 131 -22.73 0.12 -9.94
N THR A 132 -21.61 0.61 -9.46
CA THR A 132 -20.26 0.28 -9.94
C THR A 132 -19.59 -0.87 -9.20
N THR A 133 -20.27 -1.53 -8.27
CA THR A 133 -19.69 -2.63 -7.47
C THR A 133 -19.26 -3.78 -8.36
N GLN A 134 -17.99 -4.19 -8.22
CA GLN A 134 -17.40 -5.36 -8.88
C GLN A 134 -16.98 -6.45 -7.88
N ALA A 135 -16.74 -6.08 -6.62
CA ALA A 135 -16.49 -7.02 -5.54
C ALA A 135 -17.17 -6.55 -4.26
N LEU A 136 -17.67 -7.48 -3.46
CA LEU A 136 -18.23 -7.15 -2.16
C LEU A 136 -18.11 -8.31 -1.17
N THR A 137 -18.16 -7.98 0.11
CA THR A 137 -18.14 -8.97 1.19
C THR A 137 -19.55 -9.31 1.64
N CYS A 138 -19.88 -10.59 1.71
CA CYS A 138 -21.16 -11.06 2.26
C CYS A 138 -21.28 -10.68 3.74
N PRO A 139 -22.31 -9.94 4.13
CA PRO A 139 -22.48 -9.48 5.53
C PRO A 139 -22.75 -10.64 6.50
N SER A 140 -23.21 -11.81 5.99
CA SER A 140 -23.57 -12.96 6.81
C SER A 140 -22.37 -13.88 7.07
N CYS A 141 -21.61 -14.25 6.04
CA CYS A 141 -20.54 -15.24 6.19
C CYS A 141 -19.11 -14.68 5.96
N GLY A 142 -18.96 -13.39 5.68
CA GLY A 142 -17.66 -12.74 5.46
C GLY A 142 -16.94 -13.14 4.18
N SER A 143 -17.54 -13.95 3.32
CA SER A 143 -16.91 -14.32 2.04
C SER A 143 -16.87 -13.14 1.10
N LEU A 144 -15.73 -12.94 0.44
CA LEU A 144 -15.57 -11.98 -0.63
C LEU A 144 -16.18 -12.56 -1.91
N ILE A 145 -17.03 -11.80 -2.59
CA ILE A 145 -17.80 -12.20 -3.77
C ILE A 145 -17.41 -11.31 -4.93
N ASP A 146 -16.98 -11.91 -6.02
CA ASP A 146 -16.73 -11.25 -7.30
C ASP A 146 -18.07 -11.15 -8.08
N VAL A 147 -18.47 -9.93 -8.41
CA VAL A 147 -19.66 -9.60 -9.20
C VAL A 147 -19.30 -8.85 -10.48
N SER A 148 -18.03 -8.86 -10.89
CA SER A 148 -17.51 -8.14 -12.07
C SER A 148 -18.18 -8.60 -13.38
N GLN A 149 -18.65 -9.86 -13.44
CA GLN A 149 -19.40 -10.41 -14.58
C GLN A 149 -20.91 -10.10 -14.51
N GLY A 150 -21.34 -9.28 -13.56
CA GLY A 150 -22.74 -8.99 -13.28
C GLY A 150 -23.42 -10.06 -12.41
N ILE A 151 -24.59 -9.71 -11.84
CA ILE A 151 -25.35 -10.58 -10.92
C ILE A 151 -25.93 -11.83 -11.62
N GLY A 152 -26.13 -11.77 -12.94
CA GLY A 152 -26.59 -12.91 -13.76
C GLY A 152 -25.47 -13.82 -14.24
N GLY A 153 -24.21 -13.47 -13.99
CA GLY A 153 -23.03 -14.27 -14.32
C GLY A 153 -22.68 -15.29 -13.25
N GLU A 154 -21.58 -16.02 -13.46
CA GLU A 154 -21.03 -16.93 -12.47
C GLU A 154 -20.47 -16.12 -11.28
N LEU A 155 -21.12 -16.22 -10.13
CA LEU A 155 -20.65 -15.58 -8.90
C LEU A 155 -19.62 -16.47 -8.20
N ARG A 156 -18.44 -15.93 -7.94
CA ARG A 156 -17.37 -16.61 -7.22
C ARG A 156 -17.24 -16.05 -5.81
N ALA A 157 -17.25 -16.93 -4.81
CA ALA A 157 -17.09 -16.55 -3.41
C ALA A 157 -15.85 -17.20 -2.82
N ALA A 158 -14.98 -16.38 -2.22
CA ALA A 158 -13.79 -16.82 -1.52
C ALA A 158 -13.90 -16.58 -0.01
N MET A 159 -13.53 -17.59 0.80
CA MET A 159 -13.41 -17.41 2.24
C MET A 159 -12.25 -16.47 2.59
N GLN A 160 -12.49 -15.60 3.55
CA GLN A 160 -11.44 -14.83 4.17
C GLN A 160 -11.13 -15.41 5.56
N LYS A 161 -9.85 -15.58 5.84
CA LYS A 161 -9.34 -15.94 7.18
C LYS A 161 -8.84 -14.67 7.86
N ASP A 162 -8.70 -14.75 9.18
CA ASP A 162 -8.11 -13.69 10.00
C ASP A 162 -8.79 -12.32 9.80
N PRO A 163 -10.07 -12.18 10.22
CA PRO A 163 -10.83 -10.97 10.01
C PRO A 163 -10.20 -9.78 10.75
N VAL A 164 -9.96 -8.69 10.01
CA VAL A 164 -9.50 -7.43 10.56
C VAL A 164 -10.70 -6.54 10.81
N LYS A 165 -10.80 -6.01 12.03
CA LYS A 165 -11.88 -5.09 12.40
C LYS A 165 -11.48 -3.66 12.10
N PRO A 166 -12.17 -2.96 11.18
CA PRO A 166 -11.88 -1.55 10.91
C PRO A 166 -12.15 -0.68 12.15
N LEU A 167 -11.30 0.31 12.37
CA LEU A 167 -11.50 1.30 13.44
C LEU A 167 -12.80 2.10 13.23
N VAL A 168 -13.06 2.50 11.99
CA VAL A 168 -14.28 3.18 11.59
C VAL A 168 -15.21 2.18 10.92
N PRO A 169 -16.44 1.96 11.44
CA PRO A 169 -17.37 0.99 10.86
C PRO A 169 -17.90 1.44 9.49
N LEU A 170 -18.12 0.48 8.60
CA LEU A 170 -18.72 0.72 7.29
C LEU A 170 -20.07 1.41 7.38
N GLY A 171 -20.39 2.21 6.37
CA GLY A 171 -21.63 3.02 6.31
C GLY A 171 -21.53 4.35 7.04
N LYS A 172 -20.49 4.58 7.84
CA LYS A 172 -20.29 5.86 8.52
C LYS A 172 -20.00 6.97 7.53
N ILE A 173 -20.48 8.17 7.80
CA ILE A 173 -20.30 9.33 6.93
C ILE A 173 -19.22 10.22 7.52
N ALA A 174 -18.22 10.55 6.70
CA ALA A 174 -17.20 11.55 6.99
C ALA A 174 -17.55 12.89 6.34
N THR A 175 -17.33 14.00 7.04
CA THR A 175 -17.36 15.33 6.44
C THR A 175 -15.94 15.80 6.17
N LEU A 176 -15.54 15.78 4.89
CA LEU A 176 -14.20 16.16 4.44
C LEU A 176 -14.30 17.33 3.45
N ALA A 177 -13.60 18.42 3.73
CA ALA A 177 -13.62 19.63 2.91
C ALA A 177 -15.05 20.11 2.55
N GLY A 178 -16.01 20.02 3.50
CA GLY A 178 -17.39 20.42 3.33
C GLY A 178 -18.29 19.43 2.58
N SER A 179 -17.74 18.33 2.08
CA SER A 179 -18.50 17.27 1.40
C SER A 179 -18.70 16.04 2.30
N LYS A 180 -19.85 15.37 2.14
CA LYS A 180 -20.19 14.16 2.90
C LYS A 180 -19.77 12.92 2.11
N TRP A 181 -18.88 12.14 2.69
CA TRP A 181 -18.33 10.92 2.11
C TRP A 181 -18.82 9.70 2.91
N GLN A 182 -19.35 8.71 2.25
CA GLN A 182 -19.75 7.46 2.89
C GLN A 182 -18.63 6.45 2.82
N LEU A 183 -18.32 5.82 3.95
CA LEU A 183 -17.38 4.71 4.02
C LEU A 183 -18.08 3.45 3.49
N VAL A 184 -17.64 2.96 2.33
CA VAL A 184 -18.29 1.85 1.61
C VAL A 184 -17.45 0.57 1.60
N GLY A 185 -16.13 0.69 1.70
CA GLY A 185 -15.20 -0.44 1.70
C GLY A 185 -14.04 -0.24 2.65
N PHE A 186 -13.43 -1.35 3.04
CA PHE A 186 -12.24 -1.41 3.88
C PHE A 186 -11.36 -2.56 3.40
N GLN A 187 -10.07 -2.32 3.28
CA GLN A 187 -9.09 -3.38 3.07
C GLN A 187 -7.90 -3.21 4.01
N HIS A 188 -7.37 -4.35 4.45
CA HIS A 188 -6.11 -4.42 5.18
C HIS A 188 -5.05 -4.97 4.23
N ARG A 189 -3.89 -4.33 4.20
CA ARG A 189 -2.77 -4.71 3.36
C ARG A 189 -1.50 -4.89 4.20
N MET A 190 -0.66 -5.79 3.75
CA MET A 190 0.66 -6.01 4.31
C MET A 190 1.71 -5.72 3.25
N GLY A 191 2.78 -5.09 3.64
CA GLY A 191 3.92 -4.77 2.77
C GLY A 191 5.21 -5.34 3.31
N ILE A 192 6.16 -5.56 2.41
CA ILE A 192 7.54 -5.93 2.74
C ILE A 192 8.49 -5.18 1.81
N GLU A 193 9.50 -4.53 2.37
CA GLU A 193 10.55 -3.90 1.59
C GLU A 193 11.51 -4.95 1.00
N PRO A 194 12.17 -4.66 -0.13
CA PRO A 194 13.22 -5.52 -0.64
C PRO A 194 14.33 -5.69 0.41
N ASP A 195 14.78 -6.91 0.58
CA ASP A 195 15.87 -7.27 1.52
C ASP A 195 15.53 -7.10 3.01
N ASP A 196 14.25 -6.93 3.35
CA ASP A 196 13.75 -6.92 4.72
C ASP A 196 12.96 -8.21 5.01
N ASP A 197 13.01 -8.67 6.27
CA ASP A 197 12.26 -9.82 6.78
C ASP A 197 11.02 -9.41 7.57
N GLU A 198 10.85 -8.09 7.83
CA GLU A 198 9.75 -7.57 8.63
C GLU A 198 8.62 -7.04 7.76
N TYR A 199 7.40 -7.54 8.02
CA TYR A 199 6.19 -7.07 7.36
C TYR A 199 5.60 -5.89 8.13
N PHE A 200 5.14 -4.88 7.39
CA PHE A 200 4.35 -3.78 7.94
C PHE A 200 2.92 -3.80 7.37
N GLY A 201 1.96 -3.33 8.15
CA GLY A 201 0.55 -3.34 7.77
C GLY A 201 -0.04 -1.95 7.74
N TRP A 202 -1.10 -1.77 6.93
CA TRP A 202 -1.92 -0.56 6.92
C TRP A 202 -3.36 -0.88 6.53
N ASP A 203 -4.25 0.06 6.86
CA ASP A 203 -5.66 0.00 6.58
C ASP A 203 -6.05 1.04 5.54
N GLU A 204 -6.87 0.65 4.58
CA GLU A 204 -7.41 1.52 3.56
C GLU A 204 -8.94 1.55 3.64
N TYR A 205 -9.49 2.73 3.80
CA TYR A 205 -10.92 3.00 3.92
C TYR A 205 -11.41 3.64 2.63
N LEU A 206 -12.28 2.96 1.88
CA LEU A 206 -12.83 3.45 0.63
C LEU A 206 -14.03 4.37 0.90
N LEU A 207 -13.89 5.63 0.56
CA LEU A 207 -14.89 6.67 0.70
C LEU A 207 -15.56 6.94 -0.64
N TYR A 208 -16.89 7.03 -0.64
CA TYR A 208 -17.72 7.29 -1.82
C TYR A 208 -18.50 8.61 -1.69
N HIS A 209 -18.54 9.36 -2.79
CA HIS A 209 -19.39 10.54 -2.96
C HIS A 209 -20.04 10.49 -4.36
N SER A 210 -21.36 10.65 -4.42
CA SER A 210 -22.14 10.46 -5.68
C SER A 210 -21.71 11.34 -6.87
N GLN A 211 -21.13 12.52 -6.60
CA GLN A 211 -20.67 13.43 -7.66
C GLN A 211 -19.14 13.48 -7.82
N GLN A 212 -18.37 13.14 -6.77
CA GLN A 212 -16.91 13.23 -6.76
C GLN A 212 -16.22 11.86 -6.88
N GLY A 213 -17.01 10.77 -6.92
CA GLY A 213 -16.52 9.41 -7.03
C GLY A 213 -15.89 8.89 -5.76
N PHE A 214 -14.70 8.32 -5.86
CA PHE A 214 -14.03 7.61 -4.78
C PHE A 214 -12.74 8.30 -4.34
N GLN A 215 -12.39 8.11 -3.07
CA GLN A 215 -11.08 8.42 -2.50
C GLN A 215 -10.80 7.48 -1.34
N PHE A 216 -9.54 7.41 -0.93
CA PHE A 216 -9.11 6.55 0.16
C PHE A 216 -8.69 7.38 1.36
N LEU A 217 -9.03 6.90 2.53
CA LEU A 217 -8.41 7.32 3.77
C LEU A 217 -7.53 6.16 4.24
N VAL A 218 -6.24 6.41 4.38
CA VAL A 218 -5.23 5.39 4.70
C VAL A 218 -4.72 5.62 6.11
N ASN A 219 -4.65 4.55 6.90
CA ASN A 219 -4.07 4.52 8.24
C ASN A 219 -2.87 3.59 8.26
N SER A 220 -1.71 4.13 8.55
CA SER A 220 -0.45 3.39 8.67
C SER A 220 0.30 3.76 9.95
N SER A 221 1.43 3.14 10.18
CA SER A 221 2.35 3.51 11.28
C SER A 221 2.80 4.98 11.22
N GLU A 222 2.79 5.60 10.03
CA GLU A 222 3.10 7.02 9.85
C GLU A 222 1.91 7.96 10.13
N GLY A 223 0.73 7.41 10.43
CA GLY A 223 -0.52 8.13 10.68
C GLY A 223 -1.48 8.09 9.50
N TRP A 224 -2.36 9.08 9.43
CA TRP A 224 -3.45 9.14 8.47
C TRP A 224 -3.08 9.94 7.21
N SER A 225 -3.59 9.49 6.08
CA SER A 225 -3.52 10.24 4.83
C SER A 225 -4.82 10.12 4.03
N LEU A 226 -5.17 11.18 3.31
CA LEU A 226 -6.28 11.19 2.35
C LEU A 226 -5.69 11.11 0.96
N VAL A 227 -6.09 10.09 0.20
CA VAL A 227 -5.47 9.69 -1.08
C VAL A 227 -6.52 9.63 -2.17
N LYS A 228 -6.21 10.18 -3.34
CA LYS A 228 -7.05 10.10 -4.53
C LYS A 228 -6.24 9.62 -5.73
N THR A 229 -6.80 8.69 -6.49
CA THR A 229 -6.21 8.22 -7.75
C THR A 229 -6.12 9.34 -8.77
N LEU A 230 -4.98 9.44 -9.43
CA LEU A 230 -4.73 10.38 -10.53
C LEU A 230 -5.19 9.79 -11.87
N THR A 231 -5.66 10.67 -12.75
CA THR A 231 -5.96 10.28 -14.13
C THR A 231 -4.70 10.30 -14.99
N GLY A 232 -3.78 11.21 -14.73
CA GLY A 232 -2.53 11.33 -15.48
C GLY A 232 -1.43 10.42 -14.95
N ALA A 233 -0.33 10.35 -15.67
CA ALA A 233 0.87 9.62 -15.29
C ALA A 233 2.02 10.58 -14.99
N PRO A 234 2.47 10.71 -13.73
CA PRO A 234 3.66 11.43 -13.34
C PRO A 234 4.90 11.02 -14.14
N ASP A 235 5.82 11.95 -14.37
CA ASP A 235 7.12 11.63 -14.99
C ASP A 235 8.01 10.89 -13.99
N TYR A 236 8.08 9.60 -14.17
CA TYR A 236 8.92 8.70 -13.39
C TYR A 236 9.59 7.66 -14.30
N ARG A 237 10.82 7.30 -13.98
CA ARG A 237 11.53 6.17 -14.58
C ARG A 237 11.94 5.20 -13.48
N ALA A 238 11.71 3.92 -13.71
CA ALA A 238 12.09 2.88 -12.77
C ALA A 238 13.55 3.04 -12.28
N GLY A 239 13.75 2.88 -10.98
CA GLY A 239 15.06 3.06 -10.33
C GLY A 239 15.43 4.50 -9.95
N ARG A 240 14.72 5.52 -10.41
CA ARG A 240 14.96 6.90 -9.97
C ARG A 240 14.46 7.15 -8.55
N SER A 241 15.15 8.04 -7.85
CA SER A 241 14.77 8.51 -6.51
C SER A 241 13.77 9.67 -6.52
N THR A 242 13.30 10.09 -7.69
CA THR A 242 12.36 11.19 -7.83
C THR A 242 11.28 10.89 -8.84
N ALA A 243 10.08 11.42 -8.59
CA ALA A 243 8.99 11.51 -9.57
C ALA A 243 8.54 12.97 -9.68
N THR A 244 8.10 13.39 -10.87
CA THR A 244 7.60 14.76 -11.10
C THR A 244 6.12 14.71 -11.49
N TRP A 245 5.32 15.54 -10.82
CA TRP A 245 3.91 15.74 -11.12
C TRP A 245 3.58 17.22 -11.18
N LYS A 246 3.06 17.69 -12.31
CA LYS A 246 2.70 19.12 -12.52
C LYS A 246 3.81 20.07 -12.07
N GLN A 247 5.04 19.82 -12.56
CA GLN A 247 6.26 20.60 -12.26
C GLN A 247 6.72 20.54 -10.78
N GLN A 248 6.14 19.65 -9.99
CA GLN A 248 6.50 19.45 -8.59
C GLN A 248 7.27 18.13 -8.45
N THR A 249 8.45 18.20 -7.84
CA THR A 249 9.30 17.03 -7.61
C THR A 249 9.00 16.41 -6.25
N TYR A 250 8.79 15.11 -6.24
CA TYR A 250 8.58 14.26 -5.07
C TYR A 250 9.79 13.36 -4.90
N GLN A 251 10.25 13.19 -3.67
CA GLN A 251 11.40 12.35 -3.30
C GLN A 251 10.94 10.97 -2.88
N LEU A 252 11.66 9.95 -3.33
CA LEU A 252 11.43 8.57 -2.93
C LEU A 252 11.48 8.42 -1.41
N GLN A 253 10.50 7.71 -0.87
CA GLN A 253 10.46 7.31 0.53
C GLN A 253 10.74 5.81 0.67
N SER A 254 9.94 4.96 0.01
CA SER A 254 10.08 3.52 0.07
C SER A 254 9.70 2.83 -1.23
N ARG A 255 10.14 1.58 -1.37
CA ARG A 255 9.69 0.61 -2.39
C ARG A 255 9.37 -0.67 -1.68
N TYR A 256 8.21 -1.23 -1.95
CA TYR A 256 7.78 -2.43 -1.28
C TYR A 256 6.80 -3.22 -2.15
N ARG A 257 6.70 -4.51 -1.86
CA ARG A 257 5.63 -5.36 -2.38
C ARG A 257 4.52 -5.43 -1.37
N ALA A 258 3.30 -5.17 -1.82
CA ALA A 258 2.09 -5.24 -1.01
C ALA A 258 1.23 -6.44 -1.36
N GLU A 259 0.48 -6.93 -0.37
CA GLU A 259 -0.53 -7.97 -0.54
C GLU A 259 -1.80 -7.56 0.20
N THR A 260 -2.97 -7.72 -0.44
CA THR A 260 -4.26 -7.54 0.20
C THR A 260 -4.58 -8.77 1.05
N THR A 261 -4.68 -8.59 2.38
CA THR A 261 -4.87 -9.70 3.32
C THR A 261 -6.31 -9.86 3.79
N TYR A 262 -7.08 -8.76 3.81
CA TYR A 262 -8.49 -8.76 4.20
C TYR A 262 -9.27 -7.67 3.47
N VAL A 263 -10.54 -7.96 3.15
CA VAL A 263 -11.45 -7.06 2.42
C VAL A 263 -12.82 -7.07 3.08
N LEU A 264 -13.43 -5.90 3.25
CA LEU A 264 -14.77 -5.76 3.83
C LEU A 264 -15.55 -4.64 3.11
N GLY A 265 -16.82 -4.88 2.79
CA GLY A 265 -17.70 -3.90 2.13
C GLY A 265 -17.73 -4.03 0.62
N GLU A 266 -17.94 -2.92 -0.08
CA GLU A 266 -18.14 -2.85 -1.54
C GLU A 266 -16.99 -2.11 -2.23
N PHE A 267 -16.55 -2.64 -3.40
CA PHE A 267 -15.47 -2.10 -4.18
C PHE A 267 -15.86 -1.98 -5.66
N TYR A 268 -15.42 -0.91 -6.30
CA TYR A 268 -15.68 -0.64 -7.73
C TYR A 268 -14.67 -1.33 -8.67
N TRP A 269 -13.77 -2.15 -8.12
CA TRP A 269 -12.86 -3.02 -8.89
C TRP A 269 -12.89 -4.43 -8.32
N PRO A 270 -12.46 -5.46 -9.07
CA PRO A 270 -12.46 -6.85 -8.62
C PRO A 270 -11.30 -7.14 -7.67
N VAL A 271 -11.38 -6.60 -6.44
CA VAL A 271 -10.38 -6.84 -5.39
C VAL A 271 -10.47 -8.29 -4.90
N ALA A 272 -9.33 -8.92 -4.69
CA ALA A 272 -9.24 -10.24 -4.08
C ALA A 272 -8.20 -10.27 -2.95
N ARG A 273 -8.43 -11.18 -1.99
CA ARG A 273 -7.39 -11.51 -1.01
C ARG A 273 -6.22 -12.17 -1.74
N GLY A 274 -5.00 -11.76 -1.43
CA GLY A 274 -3.79 -12.22 -2.08
C GLY A 274 -3.40 -11.42 -3.32
N ASP A 275 -4.16 -10.38 -3.70
CA ASP A 275 -3.75 -9.46 -4.75
C ASP A 275 -2.45 -8.79 -4.37
N LYS A 276 -1.48 -8.86 -5.28
CA LYS A 276 -0.12 -8.35 -5.07
C LYS A 276 0.19 -7.20 -6.00
N THR A 277 0.86 -6.20 -5.45
CA THR A 277 1.32 -5.04 -6.20
C THR A 277 2.73 -4.64 -5.79
N ASP A 278 3.49 -4.10 -6.72
CA ASP A 278 4.74 -3.42 -6.44
C ASP A 278 4.45 -1.93 -6.26
N ASN A 279 4.88 -1.36 -5.15
CA ASN A 279 4.56 0.00 -4.74
C ASN A 279 5.83 0.85 -4.63
N VAL A 280 5.68 2.13 -4.96
CA VAL A 280 6.74 3.13 -4.79
C VAL A 280 6.13 4.40 -4.20
N ASP A 281 6.54 4.74 -3.01
CA ASP A 281 6.08 5.92 -2.30
C ASP A 281 7.06 7.07 -2.45
N PHE A 282 6.52 8.24 -2.70
CA PHE A 282 7.24 9.50 -2.78
C PHE A 282 6.56 10.54 -1.90
N ALA A 283 7.35 11.46 -1.36
CA ALA A 283 6.82 12.56 -0.57
C ALA A 283 7.46 13.89 -0.93
N ARG A 284 6.74 14.97 -0.58
CA ARG A 284 7.16 16.36 -0.81
C ARG A 284 6.62 17.26 0.30
N GLY A 285 7.31 18.38 0.50
CA GLY A 285 6.92 19.41 1.47
C GLY A 285 7.48 19.14 2.86
N LYS A 286 7.12 20.01 3.80
CA LYS A 286 7.55 19.89 5.19
C LYS A 286 6.95 18.59 5.77
N ASP A 287 7.78 17.80 6.40
CA ASP A 287 7.41 16.51 7.03
C ASP A 287 6.69 15.53 6.09
N GLY A 288 6.95 15.63 4.76
CA GLY A 288 6.30 14.78 3.77
C GLY A 288 4.79 14.99 3.67
N ALA A 289 4.30 16.22 3.84
CA ALA A 289 2.86 16.52 3.90
C ALA A 289 2.08 16.15 2.63
N GLN A 290 2.75 16.13 1.47
CA GLN A 290 2.18 15.71 0.19
C GLN A 290 2.79 14.37 -0.24
N LEU A 291 1.94 13.44 -0.60
CA LEU A 291 2.31 12.07 -0.95
C LEU A 291 2.00 11.81 -2.44
N LEU A 292 2.84 11.05 -3.09
CA LEU A 292 2.59 10.53 -4.43
C LEU A 292 2.95 9.04 -4.41
N ASN A 293 2.02 8.19 -4.76
CA ASN A 293 2.20 6.75 -4.77
C ASN A 293 2.05 6.21 -6.18
N LEU A 294 2.91 5.28 -6.55
CA LEU A 294 2.81 4.39 -7.70
C LEU A 294 2.46 2.99 -7.20
N GLU A 295 1.39 2.43 -7.71
CA GLU A 295 1.01 1.05 -7.51
C GLU A 295 0.98 0.32 -8.85
N GLN A 296 1.69 -0.80 -8.97
CA GLN A 296 1.79 -1.58 -10.20
C GLN A 296 1.42 -3.03 -9.95
N SER A 297 0.42 -3.50 -10.68
CA SER A 297 0.09 -4.91 -10.84
C SER A 297 0.66 -5.46 -12.17
N ALA A 298 0.40 -6.74 -12.45
CA ALA A 298 0.81 -7.33 -13.73
C ALA A 298 0.17 -6.67 -14.96
N ARG A 299 -0.99 -6.02 -14.82
CA ARG A 299 -1.79 -5.48 -15.93
C ARG A 299 -2.06 -3.99 -15.85
N GLU A 300 -1.84 -3.39 -14.71
CA GLU A 300 -2.21 -2.02 -14.44
C GLU A 300 -1.14 -1.31 -13.63
N LEU A 301 -0.96 -0.04 -13.92
CA LEU A 301 -0.16 0.91 -13.19
C LEU A 301 -1.03 2.10 -12.83
N SER A 302 -1.21 2.36 -11.56
CA SER A 302 -1.98 3.48 -11.07
C SER A 302 -1.12 4.45 -10.26
N TRP A 303 -1.46 5.73 -10.36
CA TRP A 303 -0.86 6.78 -9.55
C TRP A 303 -1.89 7.38 -8.63
N SER A 304 -1.47 7.70 -7.43
CA SER A 304 -2.32 8.36 -6.44
C SER A 304 -1.62 9.54 -5.81
N LEU A 305 -2.37 10.61 -5.59
CA LEU A 305 -1.91 11.80 -4.87
C LEU A 305 -2.55 11.82 -3.49
N GLY A 306 -1.73 12.01 -2.46
CA GLY A 306 -2.18 12.01 -1.08
C GLY A 306 -1.75 13.26 -0.31
N ARG A 307 -2.36 13.44 0.84
CA ARG A 307 -1.93 14.41 1.84
C ARG A 307 -2.06 13.81 3.23
N LYS A 308 -1.09 14.10 4.10
CA LYS A 308 -1.18 13.70 5.51
C LYS A 308 -2.33 14.42 6.21
N MET A 309 -2.98 13.69 7.11
CA MET A 309 -4.10 14.15 7.92
C MET A 309 -3.74 14.00 9.40
N THR A 310 -4.20 14.93 10.25
CA THR A 310 -4.00 14.74 11.69
C THR A 310 -5.07 13.82 12.27
N PRO A 311 -4.76 13.03 13.30
CA PRO A 311 -5.74 12.18 13.99
C PRO A 311 -6.99 12.94 14.42
N GLU A 312 -6.83 14.19 14.88
CA GLU A 312 -7.91 15.06 15.31
C GLU A 312 -8.86 15.38 14.14
N SER A 313 -8.28 15.69 12.96
CA SER A 313 -9.07 16.02 11.78
C SER A 313 -9.86 14.81 11.26
N VAL A 314 -9.29 13.61 11.34
CA VAL A 314 -9.95 12.37 10.93
C VAL A 314 -11.05 12.00 11.93
N ALA A 315 -10.77 12.02 13.22
CA ALA A 315 -11.76 11.75 14.27
C ALA A 315 -12.95 12.73 14.18
N ALA A 316 -12.67 14.02 13.98
CA ALA A 316 -13.70 15.04 13.81
C ALA A 316 -14.53 14.83 12.55
N ALA A 317 -13.90 14.44 11.42
CA ALA A 317 -14.60 14.17 10.16
C ALA A 317 -15.67 13.07 10.31
N PHE A 318 -15.40 12.06 11.13
CA PHE A 318 -16.35 10.98 11.43
C PHE A 318 -17.24 11.24 12.66
N GLY A 319 -17.13 12.41 13.33
CA GLY A 319 -17.85 12.69 14.58
C GLY A 319 -17.46 11.75 15.72
N MET A 320 -16.16 11.37 15.81
CA MET A 320 -15.59 10.45 16.81
C MET A 320 -14.49 11.14 17.65
N SER A 321 -14.61 12.44 17.87
CA SER A 321 -13.61 13.20 18.63
C SER A 321 -13.45 12.75 20.08
N ASP A 322 -14.48 12.14 20.65
CA ASP A 322 -14.49 11.49 21.96
C ASP A 322 -13.60 10.26 22.03
N GLN A 323 -13.31 9.65 20.86
CA GLN A 323 -12.47 8.45 20.70
C GLN A 323 -11.11 8.77 20.06
N LEU A 324 -10.65 10.00 20.17
CA LEU A 324 -9.41 10.47 19.52
C LEU A 324 -8.19 9.58 19.81
N ALA A 325 -8.12 8.99 20.99
CA ALA A 325 -7.02 8.10 21.37
C ALA A 325 -6.83 6.92 20.40
N LEU A 326 -7.92 6.41 19.78
CA LEU A 326 -7.91 5.30 18.84
C LEU A 326 -7.37 5.71 17.45
N PHE A 327 -7.37 7.00 17.12
CA PHE A 327 -6.89 7.52 15.85
C PHE A 327 -5.41 7.89 15.86
N LYS A 328 -4.81 7.96 17.04
CA LYS A 328 -3.37 8.23 17.16
C LYS A 328 -2.58 7.01 16.71
N PRO A 329 -1.50 7.18 15.92
CA PRO A 329 -0.63 6.07 15.61
C PRO A 329 -0.14 5.44 16.92
N GLU A 330 -0.06 4.13 16.95
CA GLU A 330 0.63 3.43 18.04
C GLU A 330 2.08 3.90 18.02
N THR A 331 2.35 4.97 18.77
CA THR A 331 3.73 5.27 19.09
C THR A 331 4.19 4.06 19.87
N SER A 332 5.09 3.27 19.29
CA SER A 332 5.98 2.44 20.09
C SER A 332 6.68 3.40 21.05
N SER A 333 6.09 3.59 22.20
CA SER A 333 6.59 4.47 23.25
C SER A 333 7.76 3.80 23.96
N PHE A 334 8.77 3.41 23.19
CA PHE A 334 10.13 3.48 23.66
C PHE A 334 10.64 4.90 23.40
N THR A 335 10.03 5.88 24.03
CA THR A 335 10.76 7.08 24.40
C THR A 335 11.83 6.62 25.37
N VAL A 336 12.96 6.20 24.82
CA VAL A 336 14.22 6.30 25.58
C VAL A 336 14.29 7.75 26.00
N PRO A 337 14.17 8.07 27.31
CA PRO A 337 14.28 9.44 27.72
C PRO A 337 15.63 9.92 27.18
N LYS A 338 15.64 11.03 26.45
CA LYS A 338 16.83 11.77 26.08
C LYS A 338 17.49 12.40 27.33
N LEU A 339 17.47 11.70 28.42
CA LEU A 339 18.42 11.90 29.50
C LEU A 339 19.68 11.15 29.07
N GLY A 340 20.67 11.93 28.71
CA GLY A 340 21.91 11.43 28.17
C GLY A 340 22.48 10.31 29.00
N CYS A 341 22.27 9.07 28.60
CA CYS A 341 23.00 7.93 29.13
C CYS A 341 24.51 8.04 28.85
N MET A 342 24.91 8.94 27.94
CA MET A 342 26.31 9.23 27.66
C MET A 342 27.13 9.56 28.93
N PRO A 343 26.73 10.49 29.84
CA PRO A 343 27.53 10.74 31.05
C PRO A 343 27.51 9.56 32.02
N ILE A 344 26.43 8.77 32.07
CA ILE A 344 26.37 7.57 32.93
C ILE A 344 27.26 6.47 32.37
N ILE A 345 27.24 6.24 31.07
CA ILE A 345 28.11 5.26 30.42
C ILE A 345 29.57 5.68 30.54
N ILE A 346 29.89 6.96 30.32
CA ILE A 346 31.23 7.50 30.49
C ILE A 346 31.65 7.39 31.96
N GLY A 347 30.77 7.71 32.91
CA GLY A 347 31.02 7.55 34.34
C GLY A 347 31.29 6.10 34.72
N LEU A 348 30.54 5.14 34.23
CA LEU A 348 30.77 3.71 34.45
C LEU A 348 32.09 3.23 33.81
N PHE A 349 32.43 3.71 32.62
CA PHE A 349 33.70 3.42 31.97
C PHE A 349 34.87 3.99 32.75
N LEU A 350 34.80 5.23 33.21
CA LEU A 350 35.82 5.85 34.03
C LEU A 350 35.96 5.14 35.39
N LEU A 351 34.84 4.76 36.01
CA LEU A 351 34.84 3.97 37.24
C LEU A 351 35.48 2.58 37.02
N PHE A 352 35.17 1.93 35.91
CA PHE A 352 35.76 0.63 35.55
C PHE A 352 37.26 0.73 35.31
N PHE A 353 37.74 1.76 34.62
CA PHE A 353 39.20 2.00 34.46
C PHE A 353 39.87 2.41 35.76
N LEU A 354 39.18 3.17 36.63
CA LEU A 354 39.69 3.50 37.95
C LEU A 354 39.82 2.25 38.84
N LEU A 355 38.83 1.35 38.78
CA LEU A 355 38.88 0.07 39.50
C LEU A 355 39.98 -0.85 38.95
N ILE A 356 40.23 -0.86 37.63
CA ILE A 356 41.36 -1.59 37.05
C ILE A 356 42.70 -0.96 37.47
N TRP A 357 42.77 0.36 37.57
CA TRP A 357 44.00 1.05 37.98
C TRP A 357 44.29 0.89 39.47
N LEU A 358 43.25 0.82 40.30
CA LEU A 358 43.33 0.55 41.76
C LEU A 358 43.46 -0.95 42.09
N TRP A 359 43.28 -1.83 41.07
CA TRP A 359 43.46 -3.26 41.30
C TRP A 359 44.89 -3.54 41.70
N PRO A 360 45.12 -4.21 42.84
CA PRO A 360 46.45 -4.53 43.26
C PRO A 360 47.15 -5.36 42.19
N LYS A 361 48.22 -4.80 41.61
CA LYS A 361 49.01 -5.50 40.59
C LYS A 361 49.49 -6.79 41.20
N GLY A 362 48.99 -7.90 40.67
CA GLY A 362 49.39 -9.23 41.12
C GLY A 362 50.90 -9.38 41.12
N CYS A 363 51.39 -10.06 42.08
CA CYS A 363 52.82 -10.27 42.31
C CYS A 363 53.43 -11.02 41.11
N ASP A 364 54.38 -10.43 40.43
CA ASP A 364 55.12 -11.10 39.35
C ASP A 364 56.13 -12.07 39.92
N THR A 365 55.67 -13.32 40.04
CA THR A 365 56.48 -14.40 40.67
C THR A 365 57.76 -14.71 39.89
N ALA A 366 57.86 -14.38 38.61
CA ALA A 366 59.06 -14.56 37.83
C ALA A 366 60.11 -13.49 38.11
N LEU A 367 59.66 -12.26 38.30
CA LEU A 367 60.57 -11.16 38.70
C LEU A 367 61.07 -11.29 40.14
N GLU A 368 60.20 -11.75 41.06
CA GLU A 368 60.56 -12.03 42.46
C GLU A 368 61.53 -13.18 42.56
N ARG A 369 61.38 -14.29 41.81
CA ARG A 369 62.34 -15.38 41.76
C ARG A 369 63.70 -14.93 41.24
N ARG A 370 63.79 -14.05 40.29
CA ARG A 370 65.03 -13.48 39.77
C ARG A 370 65.77 -12.62 40.87
N LYS A 371 65.00 -11.84 41.64
CA LYS A 371 65.53 -11.03 42.74
C LYS A 371 66.02 -11.90 43.87
N LEU A 372 65.30 -12.95 44.27
CA LEU A 372 65.74 -13.92 45.29
C LEU A 372 66.96 -14.69 44.80
N ALA A 373 67.14 -14.97 43.54
CA ALA A 373 68.32 -15.63 43.00
C ALA A 373 69.57 -14.70 42.96
N ALA A 374 69.35 -13.40 42.82
CA ALA A 374 70.41 -12.42 42.76
C ALA A 374 70.90 -11.91 44.14
N ASP A 375 70.03 -11.94 45.16
CA ASP A 375 70.34 -11.49 46.50
C ASP A 375 69.66 -12.43 47.52
N PRO A 376 70.46 -13.31 48.23
CA PRO A 376 69.93 -14.26 49.22
C PRO A 376 69.31 -13.59 50.43
N THR A 377 69.53 -12.30 50.66
CA THR A 377 68.99 -11.55 51.81
C THR A 377 67.65 -10.82 51.44
N TYR A 378 67.21 -10.91 50.18
CA TYR A 378 65.99 -10.26 49.72
C TYR A 378 64.75 -10.96 50.31
N VAL A 379 63.89 -10.21 50.99
CA VAL A 379 62.61 -10.71 51.52
C VAL A 379 61.56 -10.44 50.53
N SER A 380 60.93 -11.51 49.91
CA SER A 380 59.85 -11.41 48.93
C SER A 380 58.66 -10.71 49.56
N LYS A 381 58.10 -9.75 48.81
CA LYS A 381 56.86 -9.04 49.16
C LYS A 381 55.61 -9.81 48.79
N CYS A 382 55.74 -10.98 48.13
CA CYS A 382 54.61 -11.85 47.76
C CYS A 382 54.35 -12.83 48.90
N SER A 383 53.21 -12.69 49.58
CA SER A 383 52.82 -13.66 50.61
C SER A 383 52.36 -14.97 49.93
N THR A 384 53.05 -16.08 50.18
CA THR A 384 52.61 -17.44 49.81
C THR A 384 51.57 -17.91 50.81
N SER A 385 50.28 -17.81 50.47
CA SER A 385 49.24 -18.59 51.14
C SER A 385 49.16 -19.96 50.47
N THR A 386 49.73 -20.96 51.07
CA THR A 386 49.54 -22.38 50.81
C THR A 386 48.11 -22.75 51.23
N GLY A 387 47.22 -22.92 50.26
CA GLY A 387 45.88 -23.49 50.44
C GLY A 387 45.68 -24.64 49.49
N SER A 388 45.78 -25.85 50.05
CA SER A 388 45.41 -27.11 49.38
C SER A 388 43.89 -27.15 49.07
N GLY A 389 43.46 -27.53 47.90
CA GLY A 389 42.04 -27.71 47.63
C GLY A 389 41.70 -28.21 46.23
N ARG A 390 41.66 -29.50 46.10
CA ARG A 390 40.84 -30.38 45.28
C ARG A 390 40.31 -29.86 43.93
N SER A 391 40.74 -30.59 42.88
CA SER A 391 40.10 -30.74 41.58
C SER A 391 38.69 -31.36 41.71
N SER A 392 37.68 -30.74 41.07
CA SER A 392 36.47 -31.44 40.63
C SER A 392 36.10 -30.99 39.21
N SER A 393 36.25 -31.90 38.29
CA SER A 393 35.72 -31.92 36.97
C SER A 393 34.18 -31.87 37.02
N GLY A 394 33.58 -30.92 36.36
CA GLY A 394 32.12 -30.82 36.14
C GLY A 394 31.84 -30.50 34.70
N SER A 395 31.58 -31.56 33.94
CA SER A 395 30.95 -31.55 32.60
C SER A 395 29.55 -30.98 32.72
N TRP A 396 29.21 -30.00 31.88
CA TRP A 396 27.82 -29.62 31.66
C TRP A 396 27.47 -29.85 30.19
N GLY A 397 26.61 -30.88 30.03
CA GLY A 397 26.06 -31.28 28.79
C GLY A 397 25.06 -30.28 28.23
N GLY A 398 24.95 -30.30 26.91
CA GLY A 398 23.99 -29.56 26.13
C GLY A 398 22.54 -29.99 26.37
N TYR A 399 21.65 -29.05 26.19
CA TYR A 399 20.23 -29.32 25.93
C TYR A 399 19.83 -28.77 24.56
N SER A 400 19.62 -29.69 23.65
CA SER A 400 18.76 -29.52 22.49
C SER A 400 17.32 -29.87 22.90
N SER A 401 16.36 -29.04 22.53
CA SER A 401 14.95 -29.42 22.36
C SER A 401 14.38 -28.40 21.37
N GLY A 402 13.95 -28.75 20.24
CA GLY A 402 13.14 -29.73 19.61
C GLY A 402 11.70 -29.67 20.13
N GLY A 403 10.77 -29.09 19.37
CA GLY A 403 9.36 -29.10 19.75
C GLY A 403 8.50 -28.28 18.80
N SER A 404 8.04 -28.94 17.81
CA SER A 404 6.97 -28.71 16.85
C SER A 404 5.57 -28.66 17.48
N HIS A 405 4.63 -28.19 16.67
CA HIS A 405 3.15 -28.30 16.69
C HIS A 405 2.41 -27.25 17.56
N LYS A 406 1.43 -26.54 17.07
CA LYS A 406 0.36 -26.78 16.03
C LYS A 406 -0.03 -25.45 15.39
#